data_c2b6c4adddc7b4b347076d76dab5015c
#
_entry.id   c2b6c4adddc7b4b347076d76dab5015c
#
_cell.length_a   1.000
_cell.length_b   1.000
_cell.length_c   1.000
_cell.angle_alpha   90.00
_cell.angle_beta   90.00
_cell.angle_gamma   90.00
#
_symmetry.space_group_name_H-M   'P 1'
#
loop_
_entity.id
_entity.type
_entity.pdbx_description
1 polymer ?
#
loop_
_entity_poly.entity_id
_entity_poly.type
_entity_poly.pdbx_seq_one_letter_code
_entity_poly.pdbx_strand_id
1 'polypeptide(L)'
;MAARSGRSYITQLDIKHAFIKVGIGAEKRSKVISEKEKKITAYHEAGHAILFHVLPDMDPVYTISIIPTGMGAAGYTMPLPENDDMFNTKGKMLQDITTLLGGRVAEEIIFGDITTGASNDIKRATSTARAMVMQYGMSDKLGLITYGDDGDEVFIGRDLA
;
A
#
# COMPACT_ATOMS: atom_id res chain seq x y z
N MET A 1 18.94 -2.27 16.96
CA MET A 1 18.30 -1.22 17.81
C MET A 1 18.75 -1.34 19.27
N ALA A 2 18.55 -2.46 19.95
CA ALA A 2 18.95 -2.62 21.35
C ALA A 2 20.44 -2.27 21.61
N ALA A 3 21.37 -2.79 20.81
CA ALA A 3 22.80 -2.50 20.94
C ALA A 3 23.14 -0.99 20.79
N ARG A 4 22.45 -0.26 19.90
CA ARG A 4 22.62 1.20 19.78
C ARG A 4 22.15 1.97 21.01
N SER A 5 21.26 1.37 21.81
CA SER A 5 20.76 1.93 23.07
C SER A 5 21.50 1.39 24.28
N GLY A 6 22.65 0.71 24.08
CA GLY A 6 23.48 0.14 25.16
C GLY A 6 22.82 -1.00 25.93
N ARG A 7 21.78 -1.63 25.38
CA ARG A 7 21.04 -2.72 26.06
C ARG A 7 21.47 -4.08 25.54
N SER A 8 21.56 -5.05 26.45
CA SER A 8 21.85 -6.46 26.16
C SER A 8 20.60 -7.31 25.87
N TYR A 9 19.43 -6.72 25.91
CA TYR A 9 18.14 -7.38 25.66
C TYR A 9 17.30 -6.61 24.63
N ILE A 10 16.38 -7.32 23.97
CA ILE A 10 15.45 -6.78 22.96
C ILE A 10 14.10 -6.56 23.64
N THR A 11 13.49 -5.39 23.40
CA THR A 11 12.15 -5.05 23.86
C THR A 11 11.12 -5.24 22.72
N GLN A 12 9.85 -5.34 23.08
CA GLN A 12 8.74 -5.33 22.11
C GLN A 12 8.78 -4.11 21.20
N LEU A 13 9.20 -2.95 21.72
CA LEU A 13 9.34 -1.72 20.95
C LEU A 13 10.46 -1.82 19.89
N ASP A 14 11.57 -2.51 20.22
CA ASP A 14 12.64 -2.73 19.24
C ASP A 14 12.17 -3.63 18.09
N ILE A 15 11.36 -4.66 18.40
CA ILE A 15 10.77 -5.54 17.39
C ILE A 15 9.81 -4.74 16.50
N LYS A 16 8.91 -3.95 17.10
CA LYS A 16 7.97 -3.09 16.36
C LYS A 16 8.72 -2.14 15.41
N HIS A 17 9.72 -1.44 15.89
CA HIS A 17 10.51 -0.52 15.06
C HIS A 17 11.30 -1.25 13.96
N ALA A 18 11.83 -2.45 14.24
CA ALA A 18 12.51 -3.24 13.25
C ALA A 18 11.55 -3.70 12.14
N PHE A 19 10.37 -4.16 12.51
CA PHE A 19 9.33 -4.60 11.58
C PHE A 19 8.90 -3.47 10.63
N ILE A 20 8.59 -2.28 11.17
CA ILE A 20 8.23 -1.10 10.38
C ILE A 20 9.40 -0.72 9.46
N LYS A 21 10.64 -0.69 9.99
CA LYS A 21 11.82 -0.31 9.22
C LYS A 21 12.09 -1.26 8.05
N VAL A 22 11.85 -2.55 8.19
CA VAL A 22 12.04 -3.54 7.13
C VAL A 22 10.93 -3.45 6.10
N GLY A 23 9.65 -3.32 6.53
CA GLY A 23 8.49 -3.31 5.62
C GLY A 23 8.29 -1.98 4.88
N ILE A 24 8.47 -0.86 5.57
CA ILE A 24 8.13 0.49 5.06
C ILE A 24 9.38 1.36 4.82
N GLY A 25 10.50 1.00 5.44
CA GLY A 25 11.72 1.81 5.43
C GLY A 25 11.87 2.69 6.68
N ALA A 26 13.02 3.36 6.79
CA ALA A 26 13.30 4.23 7.93
C ALA A 26 12.51 5.54 7.84
N GLU A 27 11.90 5.96 8.94
CA GLU A 27 11.23 7.26 9.05
C GLU A 27 12.24 8.42 8.91
N LYS A 28 11.88 9.42 8.12
CA LYS A 28 12.65 10.65 7.92
C LYS A 28 12.14 11.78 8.83
N ARG A 29 12.49 11.72 10.10
CA ARG A 29 12.05 12.70 11.10
C ARG A 29 12.69 14.09 10.96
N SER A 30 13.74 14.21 10.16
CA SER A 30 14.43 15.49 9.91
C SER A 30 13.79 16.33 8.79
N LYS A 31 12.83 15.78 8.03
CA LYS A 31 12.14 16.53 6.97
C LYS A 31 11.14 17.50 7.60
N VAL A 32 11.29 18.79 7.28
CA VAL A 32 10.32 19.82 7.67
C VAL A 32 9.14 19.74 6.69
N ILE A 33 7.97 19.40 7.21
CA ILE A 33 6.73 19.24 6.45
C ILE A 33 5.76 20.34 6.88
N SER A 34 5.12 21.00 5.92
CA SER A 34 4.11 22.02 6.22
C SER A 34 2.88 21.41 6.92
N GLU A 35 2.17 22.20 7.71
CA GLU A 35 0.93 21.75 8.36
C GLU A 35 -0.15 21.37 7.33
N LYS A 36 -0.16 22.03 6.16
CA LYS A 36 -1.03 21.66 5.05
C LYS A 36 -0.74 20.24 4.56
N GLU A 37 0.53 19.89 4.30
CA GLU A 37 0.92 18.55 3.85
C GLU A 37 0.66 17.48 4.91
N LYS A 38 0.93 17.78 6.19
CA LYS A 38 0.59 16.87 7.29
C LYS A 38 -0.89 16.58 7.35
N LYS A 39 -1.73 17.59 7.15
CA LYS A 39 -3.18 17.44 7.15
C LYS A 39 -3.63 16.57 5.97
N ILE A 40 -3.12 16.82 4.77
CA ILE A 40 -3.41 16.01 3.58
C ILE A 40 -3.01 14.55 3.84
N THR A 41 -1.80 14.30 4.30
CA THR A 41 -1.32 12.95 4.61
C THR A 41 -2.19 12.27 5.66
N ALA A 42 -2.58 12.99 6.72
CA ALA A 42 -3.40 12.42 7.79
C ALA A 42 -4.76 11.93 7.29
N TYR A 43 -5.43 12.70 6.45
CA TYR A 43 -6.72 12.29 5.87
C TYR A 43 -6.55 11.18 4.83
N HIS A 44 -5.49 11.21 4.04
CA HIS A 44 -5.14 10.15 3.10
C HIS A 44 -4.97 8.80 3.82
N GLU A 45 -4.12 8.76 4.84
CA GLU A 45 -3.89 7.54 5.64
C GLU A 45 -5.14 7.10 6.42
N ALA A 46 -5.94 8.06 6.91
CA ALA A 46 -7.21 7.75 7.55
C ALA A 46 -8.20 7.09 6.57
N GLY A 47 -8.19 7.50 5.30
CA GLY A 47 -9.01 6.89 4.25
C GLY A 47 -8.69 5.41 4.06
N HIS A 48 -7.41 5.05 4.00
CA HIS A 48 -6.98 3.66 3.97
C HIS A 48 -7.39 2.90 5.25
N ALA A 49 -7.12 3.49 6.41
CA ALA A 49 -7.39 2.86 7.70
C ALA A 49 -8.87 2.56 7.95
N ILE A 50 -9.77 3.46 7.54
CA ILE A 50 -11.21 3.25 7.66
C ILE A 50 -11.62 2.03 6.80
N LEU A 51 -11.12 1.91 5.59
CA LEU A 51 -11.45 0.80 4.70
C LEU A 51 -10.87 -0.53 5.19
N PHE A 52 -9.67 -0.55 5.74
CA PHE A 52 -9.13 -1.73 6.43
C PHE A 52 -10.02 -2.17 7.60
N HIS A 53 -10.66 -1.23 8.28
CA HIS A 53 -11.50 -1.52 9.45
C HIS A 53 -12.92 -2.00 9.08
N VAL A 54 -13.51 -1.45 8.00
CA VAL A 54 -14.91 -1.72 7.68
C VAL A 54 -15.11 -2.85 6.67
N LEU A 55 -14.08 -3.19 5.89
CA LEU A 55 -14.15 -4.26 4.90
C LEU A 55 -13.85 -5.62 5.57
N PRO A 56 -14.71 -6.64 5.37
CA PRO A 56 -14.67 -7.87 6.16
C PRO A 56 -13.45 -8.76 5.91
N ASP A 57 -12.85 -8.71 4.71
CA ASP A 57 -11.73 -9.59 4.33
C ASP A 57 -10.37 -8.88 4.45
N MET A 58 -10.34 -7.70 5.08
CA MET A 58 -9.12 -6.93 5.23
C MET A 58 -8.46 -7.19 6.60
N ASP A 59 -7.13 -7.27 6.58
CA ASP A 59 -6.35 -7.43 7.81
C ASP A 59 -6.45 -6.19 8.71
N PRO A 60 -6.39 -6.36 10.04
CA PRO A 60 -6.47 -5.23 10.96
C PRO A 60 -5.28 -4.28 10.80
N VAL A 61 -5.52 -2.99 10.99
CA VAL A 61 -4.46 -1.98 10.94
C VAL A 61 -3.56 -2.11 12.16
N TYR A 62 -2.28 -2.33 11.91
CA TYR A 62 -1.25 -2.41 12.95
C TYR A 62 -0.72 -1.03 13.34
N THR A 63 -0.50 -0.16 12.35
CA THR A 63 0.02 1.18 12.60
C THR A 63 -0.30 2.13 11.46
N ILE A 64 -0.49 3.39 11.81
CA ILE A 64 -0.67 4.52 10.89
C ILE A 64 0.38 5.55 11.25
N SER A 65 1.01 6.19 10.28
CA SER A 65 1.99 7.24 10.49
C SER A 65 1.90 8.31 9.40
N ILE A 66 2.03 9.55 9.81
CA ILE A 66 2.17 10.71 8.91
C ILE A 66 3.63 11.17 8.78
N ILE A 67 4.56 10.34 9.23
CA ILE A 67 5.99 10.61 9.15
C ILE A 67 6.51 10.02 7.84
N PRO A 68 7.17 10.83 6.97
CA PRO A 68 7.71 10.34 5.71
C PRO A 68 8.75 9.23 5.90
N THR A 69 8.79 8.31 4.96
CA THR A 69 9.75 7.21 4.95
C THR A 69 10.85 7.38 3.91
N GLY A 70 11.90 6.59 4.06
CA GLY A 70 13.03 6.55 3.12
C GLY A 70 12.64 6.11 1.71
N MET A 71 11.53 5.42 1.55
CA MET A 71 11.01 4.94 0.27
C MET A 71 10.13 5.97 -0.47
N GLY A 72 10.05 7.20 0.03
CA GLY A 72 9.37 8.31 -0.65
C GLY A 72 7.89 8.50 -0.28
N ALA A 73 7.34 7.66 0.60
CA ALA A 73 5.99 7.85 1.11
C ALA A 73 5.91 9.04 2.09
N ALA A 74 4.84 9.82 2.02
CA ALA A 74 4.58 10.95 2.92
C ALA A 74 4.08 10.48 4.29
N GLY A 75 3.34 9.37 4.31
CA GLY A 75 2.86 8.63 5.46
C GLY A 75 2.74 7.15 5.10
N TYR A 76 2.12 6.37 5.97
CA TYR A 76 1.79 4.98 5.67
C TYR A 76 0.71 4.44 6.61
N THR A 77 -0.12 3.57 6.07
CA THR A 77 -1.03 2.70 6.81
C THR A 77 -0.58 1.26 6.59
N MET A 78 -0.28 0.55 7.68
CA MET A 78 0.28 -0.79 7.63
C MET A 78 -0.65 -1.77 8.33
N PRO A 79 -1.28 -2.70 7.60
CA PRO A 79 -1.98 -3.82 8.20
C PRO A 79 -0.99 -4.86 8.73
N LEU A 80 -1.47 -5.73 9.59
CA LEU A 80 -0.76 -6.91 10.07
C LEU A 80 -1.60 -8.14 9.73
N PRO A 81 -1.17 -8.97 8.77
CA PRO A 81 -1.86 -10.21 8.46
C PRO A 81 -2.02 -11.09 9.69
N GLU A 82 -3.23 -11.55 9.93
CA GLU A 82 -3.53 -12.50 11.03
C GLU A 82 -3.30 -13.95 10.60
N ASN A 83 -3.38 -14.23 9.30
CA ASN A 83 -3.23 -15.55 8.74
C ASN A 83 -2.29 -15.53 7.52
N ASP A 84 -1.68 -16.67 7.24
CA ASP A 84 -0.88 -16.92 6.03
C ASP A 84 -1.80 -17.50 4.94
N ASP A 85 -2.63 -16.68 4.33
CA ASP A 85 -3.54 -17.11 3.28
C ASP A 85 -2.78 -17.50 2.01
N MET A 86 -2.97 -18.72 1.55
CA MET A 86 -2.36 -19.21 0.30
C MET A 86 -3.09 -18.73 -0.96
N PHE A 87 -4.36 -18.37 -0.84
CA PHE A 87 -5.23 -17.99 -1.97
C PHE A 87 -5.92 -16.66 -1.72
N ASN A 88 -5.95 -15.81 -2.75
CA ASN A 88 -6.74 -14.59 -2.75
C ASN A 88 -8.05 -14.82 -3.53
N THR A 89 -9.18 -14.57 -2.90
CA THR A 89 -10.47 -14.61 -3.57
C THR A 89 -10.72 -13.36 -4.41
N LYS A 90 -11.60 -13.44 -5.42
CA LYS A 90 -12.05 -12.26 -6.19
C LYS A 90 -12.59 -11.16 -5.28
N GLY A 91 -13.34 -11.53 -4.23
CA GLY A 91 -13.88 -10.59 -3.24
C GLY A 91 -12.79 -9.84 -2.48
N LYS A 92 -11.79 -10.57 -1.96
CA LYS A 92 -10.65 -9.97 -1.27
C LYS A 92 -9.85 -9.03 -2.19
N MET A 93 -9.57 -9.43 -3.42
CA MET A 93 -8.84 -8.59 -4.39
C MET A 93 -9.61 -7.29 -4.73
N LEU A 94 -10.94 -7.33 -4.79
CA LEU A 94 -11.76 -6.11 -4.96
C LEU A 94 -11.69 -5.21 -3.72
N GLN A 95 -11.69 -5.79 -2.52
CA GLN A 95 -11.51 -5.03 -1.28
C GLN A 95 -10.10 -4.42 -1.19
N ASP A 96 -9.06 -5.13 -1.61
CA ASP A 96 -7.69 -4.60 -1.73
C ASP A 96 -7.64 -3.37 -2.65
N ILE A 97 -8.27 -3.45 -3.82
CA ILE A 97 -8.38 -2.31 -4.75
C ILE A 97 -9.11 -1.14 -4.08
N THR A 98 -10.23 -1.41 -3.43
CA THR A 98 -11.04 -0.40 -2.73
C THR A 98 -10.20 0.29 -1.66
N THR A 99 -9.48 -0.47 -0.84
CA THR A 99 -8.61 0.03 0.22
C THR A 99 -7.47 0.89 -0.35
N LEU A 100 -6.83 0.46 -1.44
CA LEU A 100 -5.80 1.24 -2.12
C LEU A 100 -6.31 2.60 -2.64
N LEU A 101 -7.57 2.70 -3.03
CA LEU A 101 -8.15 3.95 -3.51
C LEU A 101 -8.66 4.86 -2.38
N GLY A 102 -8.73 4.36 -1.14
CA GLY A 102 -9.28 5.06 0.02
C GLY A 102 -8.63 6.40 0.33
N GLY A 103 -7.30 6.48 0.24
CA GLY A 103 -6.56 7.73 0.45
C GLY A 103 -6.95 8.82 -0.55
N ARG A 104 -7.04 8.48 -1.83
CA ARG A 104 -7.46 9.39 -2.90
C ARG A 104 -8.88 9.91 -2.68
N VAL A 105 -9.81 9.01 -2.35
CA VAL A 105 -11.23 9.36 -2.10
C VAL A 105 -11.36 10.25 -0.87
N ALA A 106 -10.57 10.00 0.18
CA ALA A 106 -10.54 10.85 1.37
C ALA A 106 -10.04 12.28 1.06
N GLU A 107 -8.99 12.42 0.22
CA GLU A 107 -8.53 13.73 -0.24
C GLU A 107 -9.65 14.50 -0.96
N GLU A 108 -10.32 13.85 -1.92
CA GLU A 108 -11.39 14.46 -2.69
C GLU A 108 -12.57 14.91 -1.81
N ILE A 109 -13.03 14.06 -0.89
CA ILE A 109 -14.15 14.38 0.01
C ILE A 109 -13.82 15.55 0.94
N ILE A 110 -12.61 15.59 1.50
CA ILE A 110 -12.27 16.55 2.56
C ILE A 110 -11.78 17.89 2.01
N PHE A 111 -11.06 17.86 0.90
CA PHE A 111 -10.42 19.05 0.34
C PHE A 111 -11.08 19.56 -0.94
N GLY A 112 -11.98 18.78 -1.57
CA GLY A 112 -12.52 19.07 -2.89
C GLY A 112 -11.45 19.10 -3.98
N ASP A 113 -10.28 18.52 -3.72
CA ASP A 113 -9.10 18.51 -4.59
C ASP A 113 -8.31 17.22 -4.36
N ILE A 114 -7.38 16.92 -5.25
CA ILE A 114 -6.60 15.68 -5.27
C ILE A 114 -5.12 15.99 -5.45
N THR A 115 -4.26 15.13 -4.89
CA THR A 115 -2.82 15.28 -4.99
C THR A 115 -2.16 14.14 -5.76
N THR A 116 -0.87 14.29 -6.05
CA THR A 116 -0.05 13.21 -6.62
C THR A 116 0.31 12.12 -5.61
N GLY A 117 -0.04 12.29 -4.33
CA GLY A 117 0.30 11.36 -3.24
C GLY A 117 -0.22 9.95 -3.46
N ALA A 118 -1.41 9.81 -4.04
CA ALA A 118 -2.04 8.53 -4.35
C ALA A 118 -1.47 7.79 -5.57
N SER A 119 -0.41 8.29 -6.22
CA SER A 119 0.08 7.71 -7.48
C SER A 119 0.50 6.24 -7.36
N ASN A 120 1.14 5.86 -6.26
CA ASN A 120 1.54 4.47 -6.02
C ASN A 120 0.34 3.56 -5.74
N ASP A 121 -0.64 4.03 -5.00
CA ASP A 121 -1.85 3.28 -4.67
C ASP A 121 -2.68 3.02 -5.92
N ILE A 122 -2.85 4.02 -6.77
CA ILE A 122 -3.51 3.89 -8.08
C ILE A 122 -2.76 2.89 -8.96
N LYS A 123 -1.43 2.94 -9.00
CA LYS A 123 -0.61 1.99 -9.75
C LYS A 123 -0.82 0.56 -9.25
N ARG A 124 -0.81 0.33 -7.95
CA ARG A 124 -1.04 -0.98 -7.34
C ARG A 124 -2.47 -1.47 -7.61
N ALA A 125 -3.48 -0.64 -7.41
CA ALA A 125 -4.88 -0.95 -7.71
C ALA A 125 -5.06 -1.35 -9.18
N THR A 126 -4.44 -0.60 -10.12
CA THR A 126 -4.46 -0.91 -11.55
C THR A 126 -3.79 -2.24 -11.85
N SER A 127 -2.63 -2.53 -11.24
CA SER A 127 -1.92 -3.80 -11.42
C SER A 127 -2.76 -4.98 -10.94
N THR A 128 -3.40 -4.86 -9.77
CA THR A 128 -4.29 -5.88 -9.23
C THR A 128 -5.49 -6.11 -10.15
N ALA A 129 -6.16 -5.04 -10.60
CA ALA A 129 -7.30 -5.14 -11.52
C ALA A 129 -6.91 -5.81 -12.86
N ARG A 130 -5.73 -5.48 -13.38
CA ARG A 130 -5.19 -6.13 -14.60
C ARG A 130 -4.92 -7.61 -14.39
N ALA A 131 -4.30 -7.99 -13.27
CA ALA A 131 -4.05 -9.39 -12.95
C ALA A 131 -5.36 -10.19 -12.81
N MET A 132 -6.39 -9.62 -12.17
CA MET A 132 -7.72 -10.24 -12.06
C MET A 132 -8.31 -10.59 -13.45
N VAL A 133 -8.15 -9.70 -14.42
CA VAL A 133 -8.69 -9.90 -15.77
C VAL A 133 -7.77 -10.78 -16.62
N MET A 134 -6.47 -10.47 -16.63
CA MET A 134 -5.52 -11.04 -17.59
C MET A 134 -4.94 -12.37 -17.15
N GLN A 135 -4.76 -12.59 -15.84
CA GLN A 135 -4.07 -13.79 -15.32
C GLN A 135 -5.03 -14.78 -14.64
N TYR A 136 -6.03 -14.24 -13.90
CA TYR A 136 -6.87 -15.09 -13.04
C TYR A 136 -8.26 -15.38 -13.60
N GLY A 137 -8.61 -14.87 -14.81
CA GLY A 137 -9.91 -15.13 -15.42
C GLY A 137 -11.10 -14.65 -14.57
N MET A 138 -10.93 -13.61 -13.76
CA MET A 138 -11.95 -13.12 -12.81
C MET A 138 -12.93 -12.11 -13.43
N SER A 139 -12.90 -11.91 -14.74
CA SER A 139 -13.84 -11.03 -15.44
C SER A 139 -15.12 -11.78 -15.80
N ASP A 140 -16.27 -11.29 -15.36
CA ASP A 140 -17.59 -11.89 -15.69
C ASP A 140 -17.95 -11.74 -17.18
N LYS A 141 -17.32 -10.78 -17.88
CA LYS A 141 -17.53 -10.53 -19.32
C LYS A 141 -16.63 -11.37 -20.21
N LEU A 142 -15.39 -11.62 -19.78
CA LEU A 142 -14.37 -12.30 -20.59
C LEU A 142 -14.23 -13.78 -20.25
N GLY A 143 -14.69 -14.20 -19.06
CA GLY A 143 -14.70 -15.59 -18.63
C GLY A 143 -13.30 -16.12 -18.23
N LEU A 144 -13.18 -17.45 -18.28
CA LEU A 144 -12.00 -18.20 -17.81
C LEU A 144 -10.92 -18.25 -18.90
N ILE A 145 -10.32 -17.12 -19.19
CA ILE A 145 -9.28 -16.99 -20.22
C ILE A 145 -8.16 -16.10 -19.71
N THR A 146 -6.93 -16.40 -20.09
CA THR A 146 -5.75 -15.55 -19.83
C THR A 146 -5.45 -14.69 -21.06
N TYR A 147 -4.97 -13.47 -20.83
CA TYR A 147 -4.56 -12.53 -21.87
C TYR A 147 -3.12 -12.11 -21.64
N GLY A 148 -2.34 -12.11 -22.68
CA GLY A 148 -0.91 -11.80 -22.66
C GLY A 148 -0.08 -13.07 -22.68
N ASP A 149 1.06 -13.00 -23.37
CA ASP A 149 2.05 -14.08 -23.33
C ASP A 149 2.65 -14.12 -21.93
N ASP A 150 2.84 -15.32 -21.39
CA ASP A 150 3.74 -15.55 -20.26
C ASP A 150 5.14 -15.15 -20.73
N GLY A 151 5.44 -13.88 -20.48
CA GLY A 151 6.61 -13.13 -20.93
C GLY A 151 7.90 -13.90 -21.18
N ASP A 152 8.00 -14.58 -22.28
CA ASP A 152 9.23 -14.57 -23.04
C ASP A 152 9.32 -13.20 -23.73
N GLU A 153 9.65 -12.17 -22.98
CA GLU A 153 10.22 -10.97 -23.54
C GLU A 153 11.52 -11.39 -24.21
N VAL A 154 11.41 -11.82 -25.44
CA VAL A 154 12.54 -11.84 -26.38
C VAL A 154 13.00 -10.40 -26.42
N PHE A 155 14.15 -10.15 -25.83
CA PHE A 155 14.85 -8.87 -25.80
C PHE A 155 15.27 -8.53 -27.22
N ILE A 156 14.31 -8.11 -28.04
CA ILE A 156 14.55 -7.55 -29.36
C ILE A 156 14.41 -6.04 -29.23
N GLY A 157 15.56 -5.41 -29.07
CA GLY A 157 15.88 -4.02 -29.39
C GLY A 157 14.73 -3.03 -29.41
N ARG A 158 14.38 -2.43 -28.27
CA ARG A 158 13.41 -1.34 -28.19
C ARG A 158 14.05 0.05 -28.32
N ASP A 159 15.32 0.09 -28.71
CA ASP A 159 16.09 1.33 -28.91
C ASP A 159 16.66 1.42 -30.32
N LEU A 160 15.77 1.53 -31.31
CA LEU A 160 16.13 2.02 -32.64
C LEU A 160 14.95 2.82 -33.22
N ALA A 161 14.71 4.02 -32.68
CA ALA A 161 14.13 5.16 -33.38
C ALA A 161 14.24 6.42 -32.51
#